data_22d40b986720919a58f2bbd90afa971d
#
_entry.id   22d40b986720919a58f2bbd90afa971d
#
_cell.length_a   1.000
_cell.length_b   1.000
_cell.length_c   1.000
_cell.angle_alpha   90.00
_cell.angle_beta   90.00
_cell.angle_gamma   90.00
#
_symmetry.space_group_name_H-M   'P 1'
#
loop_
_entity.id
_entity.type
_entity.pdbx_description
1 polymer ?
#
loop_
_entity_poly.entity_id
_entity_poly.type
_entity_poly.pdbx_seq_one_letter_code
_entity_poly.pdbx_strand_id
1 'polypeptide(L)'
;RLRELPFRIDRLKTGTPPRIDGRTINFNKLEKQYGDDPVPVFSFLGKREQHPRQIPCHITRTNRKTHDIIRAGLDRSPLYSGVIEGIGPRYCPSIEDKIVRFADRDTHQIFVEPEGLDTHEIYPNGISTSLPFDVQYEFVRSMEGFENAEIVRPGYAIEYDFFDPRDLKMSLETKHMQGLFFAGQINGTTGYEEAAAQGLIAGLNAARLVQERESWCPKRNEAYMGVMIDDLITRGTQEPYRMFTSRAEYRLLLREDNADLRLTEKGRELGLVDNVRWQAFETKREAIINLQDGLKKKWIRVESEEAALAEQFWGNPLLKEASLLELLRRPEVDVQRLLTFYEGGEEVPEQVGEQVEIQAKYAGYIVRQQTDIDKTLRYDHLHLPDSLDYNGVPGLSNEVSQKLKAQRPETLGQASRIPGMTPAAISLLLVYLKKKSA
;
A
#
# COMPACT_ATOMS: atom_id res chain seq x y z
N ARG A 1 -30.34 6.85 -8.28
CA ARG A 1 -30.46 7.74 -7.09
C ARG A 1 -29.16 8.46 -6.79
N LEU A 2 -28.00 7.77 -6.61
CA LEU A 2 -26.72 8.46 -6.35
C LEU A 2 -26.30 9.38 -7.52
N ARG A 3 -26.60 9.00 -8.77
CA ARG A 3 -26.33 9.84 -9.95
C ARG A 3 -27.20 11.12 -10.03
N GLU A 4 -28.26 11.22 -9.23
CA GLU A 4 -29.14 12.40 -9.13
C GLU A 4 -28.59 13.44 -8.14
N LEU A 5 -27.57 13.08 -7.38
CA LEU A 5 -26.88 13.94 -6.43
C LEU A 5 -25.74 14.72 -7.12
N PRO A 6 -25.28 15.83 -6.55
CA PRO A 6 -24.29 16.72 -7.19
C PRO A 6 -22.86 16.19 -7.15
N PHE A 7 -22.67 14.88 -7.30
CA PHE A 7 -21.36 14.26 -7.36
C PHE A 7 -20.84 14.20 -8.79
N ARG A 8 -19.54 14.33 -8.94
CA ARG A 8 -18.85 14.07 -10.20
C ARG A 8 -18.67 12.56 -10.35
N ILE A 9 -19.26 12.00 -11.39
CA ILE A 9 -19.27 10.56 -11.64
C ILE A 9 -18.53 10.29 -12.94
N ASP A 10 -17.72 9.24 -12.94
CA ASP A 10 -17.04 8.73 -14.12
C ASP A 10 -17.02 7.19 -14.09
N ARG A 11 -16.49 6.55 -15.13
CA ARG A 11 -16.48 5.09 -15.26
C ARG A 11 -15.06 4.56 -15.34
N LEU A 12 -14.85 3.46 -14.63
CA LEU A 12 -13.64 2.67 -14.69
C LEU A 12 -13.99 1.26 -15.17
N LYS A 13 -12.99 0.56 -15.69
CA LYS A 13 -13.12 -0.81 -16.14
C LYS A 13 -11.99 -1.68 -15.58
N THR A 14 -12.30 -2.96 -15.44
CA THR A 14 -11.34 -4.00 -15.10
C THR A 14 -11.77 -5.31 -15.76
N GLY A 15 -11.08 -6.39 -15.50
CA GLY A 15 -11.43 -7.70 -16.00
C GLY A 15 -11.03 -8.80 -15.02
N THR A 16 -11.57 -9.98 -15.23
CA THR A 16 -11.19 -11.17 -14.49
C THR A 16 -10.77 -12.27 -15.46
N PRO A 17 -9.80 -13.12 -15.10
CA PRO A 17 -9.44 -14.26 -15.94
C PRO A 17 -10.51 -15.35 -15.90
N PRO A 18 -10.54 -16.26 -16.89
CA PRO A 18 -11.33 -17.47 -16.78
C PRO A 18 -10.87 -18.31 -15.57
N ARG A 19 -11.79 -19.03 -14.94
CA ARG A 19 -11.48 -20.02 -13.92
C ARG A 19 -11.35 -21.38 -14.56
N ILE A 20 -10.34 -22.12 -14.15
CA ILE A 20 -9.96 -23.40 -14.76
C ILE A 20 -10.15 -24.53 -13.74
N ASP A 21 -10.66 -25.69 -14.20
CA ASP A 21 -10.64 -26.89 -13.39
C ASP A 21 -9.20 -27.43 -13.26
N GLY A 22 -8.63 -27.31 -12.08
CA GLY A 22 -7.26 -27.75 -11.79
C GLY A 22 -6.97 -29.22 -12.06
N ARG A 23 -8.00 -30.09 -12.09
CA ARG A 23 -7.85 -31.50 -12.42
C ARG A 23 -7.52 -31.73 -13.90
N THR A 24 -7.74 -30.72 -14.75
CA THR A 24 -7.48 -30.75 -16.19
C THR A 24 -6.16 -30.10 -16.57
N ILE A 25 -5.41 -29.54 -15.60
CA ILE A 25 -4.11 -28.93 -15.80
C ILE A 25 -2.99 -29.96 -15.59
N ASN A 26 -2.03 -29.99 -16.48
CA ASN A 26 -0.82 -30.81 -16.31
C ASN A 26 0.25 -30.05 -15.54
N PHE A 27 0.15 -30.03 -14.22
CA PHE A 27 1.11 -29.37 -13.33
C PHE A 27 2.54 -29.89 -13.44
N ASN A 28 2.78 -31.10 -13.94
CA ASN A 28 4.13 -31.65 -14.10
C ASN A 28 4.96 -30.92 -15.16
N LYS A 29 4.32 -30.17 -16.05
CA LYS A 29 4.98 -29.31 -17.05
C LYS A 29 5.31 -27.91 -16.51
N LEU A 30 4.77 -27.54 -15.36
CA LEU A 30 4.80 -26.17 -14.85
C LEU A 30 5.85 -26.02 -13.75
N GLU A 31 6.54 -24.88 -13.77
CA GLU A 31 7.44 -24.47 -12.70
C GLU A 31 6.67 -24.17 -11.41
N LYS A 32 7.13 -24.69 -10.27
CA LYS A 32 6.55 -24.39 -8.97
C LYS A 32 7.13 -23.12 -8.40
N GLN A 33 6.28 -22.26 -7.88
CA GLN A 33 6.68 -21.11 -7.09
C GLN A 33 6.13 -21.26 -5.68
N TYR A 34 7.03 -21.43 -4.73
CA TYR A 34 6.71 -21.49 -3.31
C TYR A 34 6.57 -20.06 -2.74
N GLY A 35 5.84 -19.95 -1.63
CA GLY A 35 5.84 -18.73 -0.82
C GLY A 35 7.17 -18.54 -0.08
N ASP A 36 7.26 -17.44 0.67
CA ASP A 36 8.45 -17.12 1.45
C ASP A 36 8.70 -18.15 2.57
N ASP A 37 9.96 -18.41 2.86
CA ASP A 37 10.42 -19.24 3.98
C ASP A 37 11.47 -18.45 4.78
N PRO A 38 11.20 -18.14 6.05
CA PRO A 38 10.01 -18.49 6.84
C PRO A 38 8.73 -17.74 6.41
N VAL A 39 7.56 -18.39 6.60
CA VAL A 39 6.26 -17.78 6.27
C VAL A 39 6.05 -16.49 7.06
N PRO A 40 5.79 -15.35 6.42
CA PRO A 40 5.62 -14.07 7.08
C PRO A 40 4.30 -14.01 7.87
N VAL A 41 4.28 -13.21 8.94
CA VAL A 41 3.11 -13.00 9.79
C VAL A 41 2.72 -11.53 9.75
N PHE A 42 1.50 -11.22 9.27
CA PHE A 42 1.02 -9.84 9.15
C PHE A 42 0.74 -9.16 10.48
N SER A 43 0.20 -9.89 11.45
CA SER A 43 -0.15 -9.33 12.76
C SER A 43 0.91 -9.66 13.78
N PHE A 44 1.37 -8.66 14.56
CA PHE A 44 2.26 -8.91 15.69
C PHE A 44 1.66 -9.81 16.80
N LEU A 45 0.36 -10.09 16.75
CA LEU A 45 -0.33 -11.08 17.59
C LEU A 45 -0.32 -12.48 16.96
N GLY A 46 -0.03 -12.58 15.67
CA GLY A 46 -0.01 -13.85 14.93
C GLY A 46 1.25 -14.65 15.21
N LYS A 47 1.17 -15.94 14.94
CA LYS A 47 2.28 -16.89 15.01
C LYS A 47 2.33 -17.72 13.73
N ARG A 48 3.54 -18.14 13.33
CA ARG A 48 3.75 -18.95 12.10
C ARG A 48 2.93 -20.24 12.12
N GLU A 49 2.79 -20.87 13.29
CA GLU A 49 2.05 -22.11 13.46
C GLU A 49 0.54 -21.97 13.23
N GLN A 50 0.02 -20.75 13.18
CA GLN A 50 -1.40 -20.47 12.91
C GLN A 50 -1.71 -20.47 11.41
N HIS A 51 -0.69 -20.47 10.55
CA HIS A 51 -0.91 -20.51 9.10
C HIS A 51 -1.48 -21.87 8.66
N PRO A 52 -2.39 -21.88 7.69
CA PRO A 52 -2.82 -23.11 7.06
C PRO A 52 -1.66 -23.76 6.26
N ARG A 53 -1.87 -25.00 5.84
CA ARG A 53 -0.94 -25.68 4.94
C ARG A 53 -0.63 -24.81 3.72
N GLN A 54 0.65 -24.54 3.49
CA GLN A 54 1.11 -23.79 2.33
C GLN A 54 1.17 -24.69 1.11
N ILE A 55 0.68 -24.19 -0.03
CA ILE A 55 0.75 -24.84 -1.34
C ILE A 55 1.40 -23.89 -2.34
N PRO A 56 2.25 -24.39 -3.27
CA PRO A 56 2.87 -23.56 -4.26
C PRO A 56 1.87 -23.11 -5.33
N CYS A 57 2.08 -21.94 -5.88
CA CYS A 57 1.56 -21.58 -7.19
C CYS A 57 2.41 -22.25 -8.28
N HIS A 58 1.92 -22.23 -9.50
CA HIS A 58 2.68 -22.70 -10.66
C HIS A 58 2.78 -21.57 -11.69
N ILE A 59 3.77 -21.67 -12.56
CA ILE A 59 4.00 -20.67 -13.61
C ILE A 59 3.82 -21.32 -14.97
N THR A 60 2.97 -20.73 -15.80
CA THR A 60 2.93 -20.96 -17.25
C THR A 60 3.18 -19.65 -18.00
N ARG A 61 3.19 -19.71 -19.31
CA ARG A 61 3.45 -18.54 -20.16
C ARG A 61 2.57 -18.57 -21.39
N THR A 62 2.19 -17.40 -21.86
CA THR A 62 1.67 -17.25 -23.22
C THR A 62 2.78 -17.51 -24.24
N ASN A 63 2.40 -17.83 -25.46
CA ASN A 63 3.30 -18.05 -26.60
C ASN A 63 2.75 -17.38 -27.87
N ARG A 64 3.49 -17.46 -28.98
CA ARG A 64 3.07 -16.85 -30.25
C ARG A 64 1.69 -17.30 -30.72
N LYS A 65 1.41 -18.62 -30.61
CA LYS A 65 0.09 -19.16 -30.97
C LYS A 65 -1.01 -18.55 -30.11
N THR A 66 -0.77 -18.43 -28.79
CA THR A 66 -1.67 -17.73 -27.85
C THR A 66 -1.93 -16.30 -28.30
N HIS A 67 -0.87 -15.57 -28.64
CA HIS A 67 -0.97 -14.18 -29.10
C HIS A 67 -1.75 -14.03 -30.41
N ASP A 68 -1.56 -14.95 -31.36
CA ASP A 68 -2.23 -14.91 -32.65
C ASP A 68 -3.74 -15.18 -32.51
N ILE A 69 -4.13 -16.14 -31.65
CA ILE A 69 -5.54 -16.40 -31.33
C ILE A 69 -6.18 -15.15 -30.71
N ILE A 70 -5.52 -14.52 -29.75
CA ILE A 70 -6.04 -13.30 -29.09
C ILE A 70 -6.16 -12.16 -30.08
N ARG A 71 -5.13 -11.92 -30.92
CA ARG A 71 -5.17 -10.85 -31.94
C ARG A 71 -6.32 -11.04 -32.94
N ALA A 72 -6.59 -12.28 -33.34
CA ALA A 72 -7.69 -12.60 -34.24
C ALA A 72 -9.09 -12.38 -33.63
N GLY A 73 -9.17 -12.32 -32.29
CA GLY A 73 -10.44 -12.09 -31.57
C GLY A 73 -10.65 -10.65 -31.08
N LEU A 74 -9.70 -9.72 -31.30
CA LEU A 74 -9.77 -8.37 -30.72
C LEU A 74 -10.99 -7.57 -31.16
N ASP A 75 -11.43 -7.73 -32.40
CA ASP A 75 -12.64 -7.06 -32.93
C ASP A 75 -13.93 -7.50 -32.22
N ARG A 76 -13.90 -8.65 -31.55
CA ARG A 76 -15.00 -9.22 -30.78
C ARG A 76 -14.88 -8.93 -29.27
N SER A 77 -13.80 -8.27 -28.81
CA SER A 77 -13.61 -7.92 -27.41
C SER A 77 -14.39 -6.67 -27.04
N PRO A 78 -15.31 -6.69 -26.06
CA PRO A 78 -16.00 -5.50 -25.59
C PRO A 78 -15.08 -4.37 -25.14
N LEU A 79 -13.88 -4.69 -24.61
CA LEU A 79 -12.87 -3.70 -24.23
C LEU A 79 -12.25 -2.96 -25.44
N TYR A 80 -12.24 -3.60 -26.62
CA TYR A 80 -11.62 -3.07 -27.86
C TYR A 80 -12.66 -2.58 -28.88
N SER A 81 -13.87 -3.13 -28.88
CA SER A 81 -14.93 -2.72 -29.81
C SER A 81 -15.64 -1.42 -29.41
N GLY A 82 -15.24 -0.79 -28.28
CA GLY A 82 -15.87 0.44 -27.81
C GLY A 82 -17.21 0.24 -27.08
N VAL A 83 -17.61 -0.99 -26.82
CA VAL A 83 -18.85 -1.30 -26.05
C VAL A 83 -18.66 -0.91 -24.59
N ILE A 84 -17.44 -1.10 -24.05
CA ILE A 84 -17.07 -0.72 -22.70
C ILE A 84 -16.20 0.54 -22.78
N GLU A 85 -16.69 1.61 -22.20
CA GLU A 85 -15.99 2.87 -22.05
C GLU A 85 -15.29 2.92 -20.68
N GLY A 86 -14.30 3.80 -20.52
CA GLY A 86 -13.57 3.96 -19.27
C GLY A 86 -12.11 3.47 -19.34
N ILE A 87 -11.36 3.86 -18.34
CA ILE A 87 -9.93 3.57 -18.24
C ILE A 87 -9.71 2.33 -17.38
N GLY A 88 -8.94 1.38 -17.89
CA GLY A 88 -8.55 0.17 -17.17
C GLY A 88 -7.35 0.39 -16.24
N PRO A 89 -7.10 -0.53 -15.30
CA PRO A 89 -6.00 -0.43 -14.36
C PRO A 89 -4.65 -0.58 -15.07
N ARG A 90 -3.74 0.33 -14.78
CA ARG A 90 -2.38 0.35 -15.36
C ARG A 90 -1.57 -0.91 -15.04
N TYR A 91 -1.75 -1.46 -13.84
CA TYR A 91 -0.92 -2.54 -13.30
C TYR A 91 -1.56 -3.93 -13.37
N CYS A 92 -2.80 -4.02 -13.81
CA CYS A 92 -3.47 -5.28 -14.12
C CYS A 92 -4.18 -5.17 -15.46
N PRO A 93 -3.43 -4.94 -16.56
CA PRO A 93 -4.02 -4.84 -17.88
C PRO A 93 -4.61 -6.19 -18.29
N SER A 94 -5.65 -6.16 -19.11
CA SER A 94 -6.18 -7.37 -19.74
C SER A 94 -5.11 -8.05 -20.61
N ILE A 95 -5.31 -9.31 -20.95
CA ILE A 95 -4.38 -10.01 -21.85
C ILE A 95 -4.36 -9.33 -23.24
N GLU A 96 -5.49 -8.82 -23.68
CA GLU A 96 -5.60 -8.04 -24.92
C GLU A 96 -4.69 -6.80 -24.87
N ASP A 97 -4.76 -6.04 -23.76
CA ASP A 97 -3.90 -4.87 -23.54
C ASP A 97 -2.40 -5.23 -23.55
N LYS A 98 -2.04 -6.35 -22.90
CA LYS A 98 -0.66 -6.82 -22.85
C LYS A 98 -0.12 -7.11 -24.25
N ILE A 99 -0.90 -7.84 -25.06
CA ILE A 99 -0.47 -8.27 -26.40
C ILE A 99 -0.40 -7.09 -27.38
N VAL A 100 -1.24 -6.08 -27.21
CA VAL A 100 -1.21 -4.89 -28.06
C VAL A 100 -0.10 -3.92 -27.63
N ARG A 101 -0.01 -3.62 -26.32
CA ARG A 101 0.97 -2.64 -25.81
C ARG A 101 2.40 -3.15 -25.81
N PHE A 102 2.59 -4.46 -25.67
CA PHE A 102 3.88 -5.12 -25.61
C PHE A 102 4.03 -6.13 -26.76
N ALA A 103 3.69 -5.70 -27.98
CA ALA A 103 3.67 -6.55 -29.16
C ALA A 103 5.04 -7.20 -29.47
N ASP A 104 6.13 -6.57 -29.05
CA ASP A 104 7.50 -7.07 -29.20
C ASP A 104 7.85 -8.23 -28.25
N ARG A 105 7.01 -8.52 -27.27
CA ARG A 105 7.23 -9.62 -26.35
C ARG A 105 6.58 -10.90 -26.87
N ASP A 106 7.36 -11.97 -26.96
CA ASP A 106 6.88 -13.28 -27.38
C ASP A 106 6.10 -14.04 -26.30
N THR A 107 6.27 -13.64 -25.02
CA THR A 107 5.67 -14.35 -23.89
C THR A 107 5.26 -13.40 -22.77
N HIS A 108 4.19 -13.75 -22.06
CA HIS A 108 3.77 -13.14 -20.80
C HIS A 108 3.64 -14.23 -19.74
N GLN A 109 4.16 -13.96 -18.54
CA GLN A 109 4.08 -14.88 -17.41
C GLN A 109 2.65 -14.92 -16.85
N ILE A 110 2.20 -16.11 -16.50
CA ILE A 110 0.88 -16.38 -15.92
C ILE A 110 1.09 -17.19 -14.65
N PHE A 111 0.57 -16.70 -13.54
CA PHE A 111 0.57 -17.41 -12.28
C PHE A 111 -0.69 -18.27 -12.17
N VAL A 112 -0.49 -19.54 -11.92
CA VAL A 112 -1.55 -20.55 -11.80
C VAL A 112 -1.82 -20.73 -10.32
N GLU A 113 -2.82 -19.99 -9.83
CA GLU A 113 -3.09 -19.82 -8.39
C GLU A 113 -4.32 -20.64 -7.99
N PRO A 114 -4.22 -21.55 -7.01
CA PRO A 114 -5.40 -22.18 -6.43
C PRO A 114 -6.26 -21.15 -5.70
N GLU A 115 -7.59 -21.17 -5.90
CA GLU A 115 -8.49 -20.26 -5.16
C GLU A 115 -8.72 -20.68 -3.70
N GLY A 116 -8.23 -21.84 -3.30
CA GLY A 116 -8.31 -22.32 -1.92
C GLY A 116 -7.71 -23.72 -1.77
N LEU A 117 -7.65 -24.20 -0.53
CA LEU A 117 -7.06 -25.49 -0.20
C LEU A 117 -7.97 -26.68 -0.54
N ASP A 118 -9.28 -26.46 -0.57
CA ASP A 118 -10.32 -27.48 -0.71
C ASP A 118 -11.15 -27.33 -1.99
N THR A 119 -10.64 -26.54 -2.96
CA THR A 119 -11.28 -26.34 -4.27
C THR A 119 -10.37 -26.81 -5.41
N HIS A 120 -10.98 -27.22 -6.52
CA HIS A 120 -10.28 -27.47 -7.77
C HIS A 120 -10.25 -26.25 -8.70
N GLU A 121 -10.82 -25.13 -8.27
CA GLU A 121 -10.88 -23.91 -9.06
C GLU A 121 -9.51 -23.20 -9.03
N ILE A 122 -8.97 -22.97 -10.21
CA ILE A 122 -7.67 -22.29 -10.41
C ILE A 122 -7.91 -20.92 -11.03
N TYR A 123 -7.22 -19.92 -10.48
CA TYR A 123 -7.15 -18.55 -10.96
C TYR A 123 -5.86 -18.34 -11.75
N PRO A 124 -5.89 -18.31 -13.09
CA PRO A 124 -4.70 -18.04 -13.91
C PRO A 124 -4.46 -16.51 -13.96
N ASN A 125 -3.75 -16.00 -12.97
CA ASN A 125 -3.46 -14.59 -12.83
C ASN A 125 -2.57 -14.09 -13.98
N GLY A 126 -3.06 -13.08 -14.71
CA GLY A 126 -2.35 -12.47 -15.82
C GLY A 126 -3.03 -12.61 -17.19
N ILE A 127 -4.16 -13.35 -17.26
CA ILE A 127 -4.98 -13.48 -18.46
C ILE A 127 -6.41 -12.96 -18.29
N SER A 128 -6.60 -11.92 -17.48
CA SER A 128 -7.90 -11.21 -17.43
C SER A 128 -8.32 -10.82 -18.85
N THR A 129 -9.58 -11.08 -19.23
CA THR A 129 -10.03 -10.92 -20.60
C THR A 129 -11.52 -10.63 -20.72
N SER A 130 -11.91 -9.98 -21.81
CA SER A 130 -13.29 -9.83 -22.22
C SER A 130 -13.60 -10.51 -23.57
N LEU A 131 -12.66 -11.28 -24.10
CA LEU A 131 -12.84 -12.03 -25.34
C LEU A 131 -14.01 -13.00 -25.24
N PRO A 132 -14.68 -13.35 -26.34
CA PRO A 132 -15.75 -14.37 -26.36
C PRO A 132 -15.23 -15.75 -25.88
N PHE A 133 -16.14 -16.56 -25.40
CA PHE A 133 -15.82 -17.86 -24.79
C PHE A 133 -15.02 -18.78 -25.72
N ASP A 134 -15.38 -18.85 -27.00
CA ASP A 134 -14.65 -19.68 -28.00
C ASP A 134 -13.19 -19.25 -28.10
N VAL A 135 -12.90 -17.94 -28.15
CA VAL A 135 -11.54 -17.41 -28.18
C VAL A 135 -10.82 -17.70 -26.86
N GLN A 136 -11.50 -17.54 -25.72
CA GLN A 136 -10.92 -17.87 -24.41
C GLN A 136 -10.53 -19.36 -24.35
N TYR A 137 -11.38 -20.23 -24.80
CA TYR A 137 -11.15 -21.68 -24.81
C TYR A 137 -9.92 -22.04 -25.64
N GLU A 138 -9.79 -21.46 -26.83
CA GLU A 138 -8.66 -21.71 -27.73
C GLU A 138 -7.34 -21.18 -27.18
N PHE A 139 -7.29 -19.91 -26.70
CA PHE A 139 -6.04 -19.35 -26.23
C PHE A 139 -5.57 -19.97 -24.90
N VAL A 140 -6.51 -20.31 -24.00
CA VAL A 140 -6.15 -21.00 -22.75
C VAL A 140 -5.48 -22.33 -23.06
N ARG A 141 -6.05 -23.13 -23.96
CA ARG A 141 -5.51 -24.46 -24.33
C ARG A 141 -4.26 -24.40 -25.20
N SER A 142 -3.86 -23.23 -25.67
CA SER A 142 -2.60 -23.03 -26.41
C SER A 142 -1.38 -22.87 -25.49
N MET A 143 -1.57 -22.66 -24.18
CA MET A 143 -0.50 -22.51 -23.19
C MET A 143 0.00 -23.86 -22.70
N GLU A 144 1.29 -23.91 -22.33
CA GLU A 144 1.92 -25.12 -21.78
C GLU A 144 1.24 -25.55 -20.48
N GLY A 145 0.94 -26.85 -20.37
CA GLY A 145 0.24 -27.45 -19.22
C GLY A 145 -1.27 -27.26 -19.25
N PHE A 146 -1.81 -26.45 -20.15
CA PHE A 146 -3.24 -26.15 -20.28
C PHE A 146 -3.89 -26.82 -21.52
N GLU A 147 -3.20 -27.68 -22.21
CA GLU A 147 -3.66 -28.29 -23.47
C GLU A 147 -5.02 -28.99 -23.37
N ASN A 148 -5.35 -29.49 -22.17
CA ASN A 148 -6.63 -30.16 -21.87
C ASN A 148 -7.48 -29.35 -20.87
N ALA A 149 -7.14 -28.07 -20.63
CA ALA A 149 -7.81 -27.25 -19.63
C ALA A 149 -9.30 -27.07 -19.92
N GLU A 150 -10.13 -27.21 -18.89
CA GLU A 150 -11.56 -26.95 -18.94
C GLU A 150 -11.88 -25.67 -18.16
N ILE A 151 -12.58 -24.76 -18.83
CA ILE A 151 -13.00 -23.47 -18.24
C ILE A 151 -14.30 -23.71 -17.47
N VAL A 152 -14.27 -23.58 -16.15
CA VAL A 152 -15.45 -23.67 -15.29
C VAL A 152 -16.25 -22.37 -15.23
N ARG A 153 -15.59 -21.25 -15.45
CA ARG A 153 -16.19 -19.92 -15.54
C ARG A 153 -15.41 -19.09 -16.54
N PRO A 154 -16.02 -18.51 -17.57
CA PRO A 154 -15.31 -17.65 -18.50
C PRO A 154 -14.85 -16.36 -17.82
N GLY A 155 -13.76 -15.77 -18.33
CA GLY A 155 -13.35 -14.41 -18.00
C GLY A 155 -14.38 -13.41 -18.56
N TYR A 156 -14.48 -12.25 -17.88
CA TYR A 156 -15.38 -11.18 -18.29
C TYR A 156 -14.84 -9.83 -17.89
N ALA A 157 -15.24 -8.80 -18.61
CA ALA A 157 -14.98 -7.42 -18.24
C ALA A 157 -15.97 -6.93 -17.18
N ILE A 158 -15.49 -6.03 -16.36
CA ILE A 158 -16.27 -5.32 -15.35
C ILE A 158 -16.17 -3.84 -15.65
N GLU A 159 -17.30 -3.16 -15.70
CA GLU A 159 -17.40 -1.72 -15.82
C GLU A 159 -18.22 -1.20 -14.63
N TYR A 160 -17.74 -0.14 -13.99
CA TYR A 160 -18.39 0.38 -12.80
C TYR A 160 -18.29 1.90 -12.69
N ASP A 161 -19.30 2.50 -12.06
CA ASP A 161 -19.28 3.91 -11.71
C ASP A 161 -18.35 4.13 -10.53
N PHE A 162 -17.57 5.21 -10.57
CA PHE A 162 -16.90 5.73 -9.40
C PHE A 162 -17.22 7.22 -9.24
N PHE A 163 -17.08 7.70 -8.03
CA PHE A 163 -17.33 9.10 -7.68
C PHE A 163 -15.98 9.76 -7.44
N ASP A 164 -15.82 10.97 -7.99
CA ASP A 164 -14.56 11.70 -7.88
C ASP A 164 -14.20 11.91 -6.40
N PRO A 165 -13.13 11.30 -5.89
CA PRO A 165 -12.79 11.36 -4.48
C PRO A 165 -12.41 12.77 -4.00
N ARG A 166 -12.23 13.75 -4.90
CA ARG A 166 -12.08 15.16 -4.55
C ARG A 166 -13.35 15.77 -3.96
N ASP A 167 -14.49 15.09 -4.08
CA ASP A 167 -15.74 15.47 -3.43
C ASP A 167 -15.84 14.96 -1.98
N LEU A 168 -14.75 14.38 -1.45
CA LEU A 168 -14.63 13.92 -0.06
C LEU A 168 -13.75 14.83 0.78
N LYS A 169 -14.05 14.86 2.09
CA LYS A 169 -13.19 15.39 3.14
C LYS A 169 -12.12 14.36 3.51
N MET A 170 -11.13 14.76 4.33
CA MET A 170 -10.14 13.83 4.90
C MET A 170 -10.79 12.68 5.72
N SER A 171 -11.95 12.93 6.29
CA SER A 171 -12.75 11.92 7.01
C SER A 171 -13.39 10.87 6.12
N LEU A 172 -13.31 11.01 4.79
CA LEU A 172 -14.06 10.28 3.77
C LEU A 172 -15.58 10.56 3.79
N GLU A 173 -16.02 11.54 4.56
CA GLU A 173 -17.37 12.10 4.45
C GLU A 173 -17.48 12.91 3.16
N THR A 174 -18.64 12.84 2.49
CA THR A 174 -18.88 13.62 1.28
C THR A 174 -19.02 15.11 1.61
N LYS A 175 -18.53 15.99 0.72
CA LYS A 175 -18.67 17.45 0.86
C LYS A 175 -20.11 17.93 0.62
N HIS A 176 -20.90 17.15 -0.12
CA HIS A 176 -22.25 17.53 -0.55
C HIS A 176 -23.37 17.03 0.38
N MET A 177 -23.11 15.99 1.16
CA MET A 177 -24.11 15.39 2.03
C MET A 177 -23.50 14.99 3.37
N GLN A 178 -23.94 15.62 4.44
CA GLN A 178 -23.51 15.31 5.78
C GLN A 178 -23.94 13.89 6.19
N GLY A 179 -23.05 13.17 6.87
CA GLY A 179 -23.30 11.82 7.34
C GLY A 179 -23.20 10.73 6.28
N LEU A 180 -22.86 11.08 5.03
CA LEU A 180 -22.61 10.11 3.96
C LEU A 180 -21.10 9.95 3.75
N PHE A 181 -20.60 8.72 3.91
CA PHE A 181 -19.19 8.35 3.75
C PHE A 181 -19.01 7.39 2.59
N PHE A 182 -17.95 7.56 1.80
CA PHE A 182 -17.58 6.65 0.72
C PHE A 182 -16.26 5.95 1.03
N ALA A 183 -16.19 4.64 0.71
CA ALA A 183 -14.99 3.85 0.92
C ALA A 183 -14.84 2.76 -0.15
N GLY A 184 -13.62 2.49 -0.56
CA GLY A 184 -13.29 1.43 -1.50
C GLY A 184 -13.48 1.82 -2.96
N GLN A 185 -13.99 0.89 -3.76
CA GLN A 185 -14.07 1.01 -5.21
C GLN A 185 -14.88 2.22 -5.71
N ILE A 186 -15.88 2.67 -4.94
CA ILE A 186 -16.67 3.85 -5.23
C ILE A 186 -15.82 5.13 -5.35
N ASN A 187 -14.63 5.15 -4.71
CA ASN A 187 -13.67 6.25 -4.74
C ASN A 187 -12.58 6.07 -5.83
N GLY A 188 -12.78 5.13 -6.76
CA GLY A 188 -11.83 4.86 -7.85
C GLY A 188 -10.59 4.07 -7.45
N THR A 189 -10.62 3.32 -6.34
CA THR A 189 -9.56 2.37 -5.95
C THR A 189 -9.92 0.95 -6.37
N THR A 190 -8.93 0.07 -6.55
CA THR A 190 -9.17 -1.32 -6.99
C THR A 190 -8.56 -2.39 -6.11
N GLY A 191 -7.76 -2.06 -5.10
CA GLY A 191 -7.14 -3.04 -4.20
C GLY A 191 -7.99 -3.33 -2.97
N TYR A 192 -7.87 -4.54 -2.45
CA TYR A 192 -8.52 -4.94 -1.20
C TYR A 192 -7.99 -4.13 -0.01
N GLU A 193 -6.69 -3.90 -0.01
CA GLU A 193 -5.97 -3.15 1.03
C GLU A 193 -6.43 -1.69 1.07
N GLU A 194 -6.57 -1.06 -0.11
CA GLU A 194 -7.10 0.29 -0.21
C GLU A 194 -8.55 0.37 0.28
N ALA A 195 -9.38 -0.60 -0.06
CA ALA A 195 -10.76 -0.66 0.38
C ALA A 195 -10.87 -0.86 1.90
N ALA A 196 -10.06 -1.76 2.46
CA ALA A 196 -10.01 -2.02 3.91
C ALA A 196 -9.59 -0.77 4.69
N ALA A 197 -8.53 -0.09 4.24
CA ALA A 197 -8.04 1.14 4.86
C ALA A 197 -9.09 2.26 4.83
N GLN A 198 -9.73 2.47 3.68
CA GLN A 198 -10.80 3.46 3.54
C GLN A 198 -12.01 3.10 4.41
N GLY A 199 -12.42 1.82 4.43
CA GLY A 199 -13.53 1.34 5.25
C GLY A 199 -13.30 1.57 6.74
N LEU A 200 -12.06 1.33 7.22
CA LEU A 200 -11.68 1.60 8.60
C LEU A 200 -11.80 3.09 8.95
N ILE A 201 -11.26 3.98 8.11
CA ILE A 201 -11.29 5.43 8.37
C ILE A 201 -12.70 5.99 8.23
N ALA A 202 -13.46 5.59 7.21
CA ALA A 202 -14.86 6.00 7.02
C ALA A 202 -15.74 5.56 8.20
N GLY A 203 -15.63 4.28 8.60
CA GLY A 203 -16.39 3.73 9.74
C GLY A 203 -16.06 4.40 11.07
N LEU A 204 -14.75 4.64 11.32
CA LEU A 204 -14.30 5.39 12.49
C LEU A 204 -14.92 6.79 12.52
N ASN A 205 -14.86 7.52 11.41
CA ASN A 205 -15.34 8.89 11.35
C ASN A 205 -16.88 8.96 11.40
N ALA A 206 -17.58 7.99 10.82
CA ALA A 206 -19.03 7.88 10.98
C ALA A 206 -19.43 7.68 12.46
N ALA A 207 -18.72 6.80 13.17
CA ALA A 207 -18.93 6.61 14.62
C ALA A 207 -18.62 7.86 15.43
N ARG A 208 -17.52 8.57 15.11
CA ARG A 208 -17.13 9.83 15.78
C ARG A 208 -18.15 10.94 15.53
N LEU A 209 -18.69 11.03 14.31
CA LEU A 209 -19.74 11.99 13.98
C LEU A 209 -20.99 11.78 14.84
N VAL A 210 -21.46 10.53 14.98
CA VAL A 210 -22.61 10.20 15.85
C VAL A 210 -22.32 10.48 17.32
N GLN A 211 -21.06 10.38 17.74
CA GLN A 211 -20.60 10.70 19.10
C GLN A 211 -20.28 12.18 19.30
N GLU A 212 -20.51 13.02 18.31
CA GLU A 212 -20.19 14.47 18.34
C GLU A 212 -18.69 14.75 18.63
N ARG A 213 -17.82 13.87 18.13
CA ARG A 213 -16.36 13.98 18.25
C ARG A 213 -15.75 14.46 16.94
N GLU A 214 -14.63 15.15 17.03
CA GLU A 214 -13.87 15.57 15.85
C GLU A 214 -13.44 14.38 14.98
N SER A 215 -13.48 14.54 13.67
CA SER A 215 -12.99 13.53 12.72
C SER A 215 -11.47 13.34 12.85
N TRP A 216 -11.01 12.16 12.45
CA TRP A 216 -9.58 11.85 12.44
C TRP A 216 -9.20 11.12 11.14
N CYS A 217 -8.05 11.47 10.62
CA CYS A 217 -7.36 10.75 9.56
C CYS A 217 -5.85 10.83 9.84
N PRO A 218 -5.09 9.74 9.65
CA PRO A 218 -3.64 9.81 9.78
C PRO A 218 -3.05 10.71 8.71
N LYS A 219 -1.96 11.38 9.05
CA LYS A 219 -1.21 12.23 8.12
C LYS A 219 -0.35 11.40 7.18
N ARG A 220 0.16 12.03 6.12
CA ARG A 220 1.05 11.40 5.14
C ARG A 220 2.35 10.85 5.73
N ASN A 221 2.84 11.43 6.82
CA ASN A 221 4.02 10.95 7.54
C ASN A 221 3.72 9.91 8.63
N GLU A 222 2.44 9.61 8.88
CA GLU A 222 2.01 8.68 9.93
C GLU A 222 1.61 7.31 9.38
N ALA A 223 0.96 7.26 8.22
CA ALA A 223 0.50 6.01 7.64
C ALA A 223 0.31 6.07 6.12
N TYR A 224 0.45 4.92 5.43
CA TYR A 224 0.14 4.79 4.01
C TYR A 224 -1.34 5.11 3.70
N MET A 225 -2.28 4.79 4.59
CA MET A 225 -3.67 5.17 4.42
C MET A 225 -3.86 6.69 4.42
N GLY A 226 -3.04 7.44 5.18
CA GLY A 226 -3.02 8.90 5.12
C GLY A 226 -2.50 9.43 3.77
N VAL A 227 -1.44 8.81 3.23
CA VAL A 227 -0.94 9.13 1.87
C VAL A 227 -2.02 8.88 0.83
N MET A 228 -2.69 7.72 0.88
CA MET A 228 -3.75 7.34 -0.06
C MET A 228 -4.93 8.31 -0.01
N ILE A 229 -5.45 8.59 1.17
CA ILE A 229 -6.61 9.47 1.33
C ILE A 229 -6.29 10.88 0.84
N ASP A 230 -5.12 11.42 1.22
CA ASP A 230 -4.69 12.74 0.74
C ASP A 230 -4.51 12.77 -0.78
N ASP A 231 -3.90 11.75 -1.39
CA ASP A 231 -3.77 11.66 -2.86
C ASP A 231 -5.16 11.64 -3.53
N LEU A 232 -6.09 10.84 -3.02
CA LEU A 232 -7.44 10.74 -3.58
C LEU A 232 -8.19 12.07 -3.55
N ILE A 233 -8.23 12.73 -2.38
CA ILE A 233 -9.03 13.95 -2.22
C ILE A 233 -8.38 15.20 -2.81
N THR A 234 -7.05 15.21 -3.02
CA THR A 234 -6.34 16.37 -3.58
C THR A 234 -6.09 16.25 -5.07
N ARG A 235 -5.68 15.09 -5.54
CA ARG A 235 -5.34 14.83 -6.95
C ARG A 235 -6.47 14.21 -7.74
N GLY A 236 -7.36 13.50 -7.05
CA GLY A 236 -8.34 12.63 -7.70
C GLY A 236 -7.68 11.43 -8.36
N THR A 237 -8.44 10.73 -9.20
CA THR A 237 -7.90 9.63 -9.99
C THR A 237 -8.48 9.65 -11.40
N GLN A 238 -7.65 9.41 -12.40
CA GLN A 238 -8.05 9.26 -13.80
C GLN A 238 -7.98 7.80 -14.25
N GLU A 239 -7.32 6.96 -13.48
CA GLU A 239 -7.19 5.51 -13.65
C GLU A 239 -7.39 4.85 -12.28
N PRO A 240 -7.75 3.55 -12.21
CA PRO A 240 -7.92 2.88 -10.92
C PRO A 240 -6.71 3.06 -10.02
N TYR A 241 -6.91 3.72 -8.86
CA TYR A 241 -5.83 4.03 -7.93
C TYR A 241 -5.32 2.77 -7.24
N ARG A 242 -4.01 2.64 -7.19
CA ARG A 242 -3.29 1.65 -6.39
C ARG A 242 -2.21 2.34 -5.57
N MET A 243 -2.04 1.87 -4.33
CA MET A 243 -0.99 2.35 -3.44
C MET A 243 0.34 1.67 -3.78
N PHE A 244 1.34 2.48 -4.11
CA PHE A 244 2.72 2.04 -4.33
C PHE A 244 3.65 2.76 -3.38
N THR A 245 4.76 2.12 -3.03
CA THR A 245 5.81 2.71 -2.19
C THR A 245 6.37 4.01 -2.76
N SER A 246 6.34 4.16 -4.11
CA SER A 246 6.76 5.39 -4.79
C SER A 246 5.86 6.60 -4.52
N ARG A 247 4.64 6.39 -4.01
CA ARG A 247 3.72 7.48 -3.63
C ARG A 247 4.01 8.05 -2.25
N ALA A 248 4.72 7.30 -1.41
CA ALA A 248 5.07 7.73 -0.06
C ALA A 248 6.44 8.40 -0.04
N GLU A 249 6.47 9.67 0.30
CA GLU A 249 7.68 10.47 0.47
C GLU A 249 8.48 10.07 1.71
N TYR A 250 7.82 9.52 2.74
CA TYR A 250 8.43 9.16 4.03
C TYR A 250 8.53 7.63 4.23
N ARG A 251 8.79 6.88 3.17
CA ARG A 251 8.78 5.40 3.20
C ARG A 251 9.79 4.75 4.14
N LEU A 252 10.84 5.46 4.56
CA LEU A 252 11.77 4.96 5.59
C LEU A 252 11.15 4.95 7.00
N LEU A 253 10.15 5.80 7.24
CA LEU A 253 9.36 5.78 8.47
C LEU A 253 8.15 4.87 8.35
N LEU A 254 7.51 4.84 7.18
CA LEU A 254 6.28 4.11 6.93
C LEU A 254 6.58 2.66 6.49
N ARG A 255 7.07 1.85 7.41
CA ARG A 255 7.35 0.43 7.13
C ARG A 255 6.29 -0.47 7.77
N GLU A 256 6.15 -1.69 7.24
CA GLU A 256 5.24 -2.68 7.81
C GLU A 256 5.71 -3.15 9.19
N ASP A 257 7.03 -3.35 9.36
CA ASP A 257 7.66 -3.84 10.58
C ASP A 257 7.40 -2.96 11.81
N ASN A 258 7.14 -1.68 11.62
CA ASN A 258 6.91 -0.72 12.69
C ASN A 258 5.49 -0.13 12.72
N ALA A 259 4.56 -0.68 11.95
CA ALA A 259 3.19 -0.15 11.86
C ALA A 259 2.48 -0.18 13.22
N ASP A 260 2.68 -1.24 13.99
CA ASP A 260 2.17 -1.36 15.36
C ASP A 260 2.73 -0.28 16.29
N LEU A 261 4.03 -0.02 16.24
CA LEU A 261 4.68 1.02 17.06
C LEU A 261 4.22 2.44 16.73
N ARG A 262 3.81 2.67 15.47
CA ARG A 262 3.32 4.01 15.03
C ARG A 262 1.83 4.23 15.30
N LEU A 263 1.01 3.20 15.23
CA LEU A 263 -0.44 3.36 15.12
C LEU A 263 -1.23 2.76 16.28
N THR A 264 -0.69 1.81 17.06
CA THR A 264 -1.47 1.12 18.11
C THR A 264 -1.89 2.04 19.24
N GLU A 265 -1.02 2.94 19.69
CA GLU A 265 -1.36 3.94 20.71
C GLU A 265 -2.52 4.83 20.24
N LYS A 266 -2.43 5.33 19.01
CA LYS A 266 -3.49 6.15 18.42
C LYS A 266 -4.78 5.36 18.23
N GLY A 267 -4.66 4.11 17.77
CA GLY A 267 -5.80 3.19 17.68
C GLY A 267 -6.48 2.96 19.02
N ARG A 268 -5.71 2.85 20.11
CA ARG A 268 -6.24 2.73 21.49
C ARG A 268 -7.01 3.98 21.93
N GLU A 269 -6.43 5.15 21.70
CA GLU A 269 -7.08 6.44 21.97
C GLU A 269 -8.40 6.59 21.23
N LEU A 270 -8.44 6.13 19.98
CA LEU A 270 -9.63 6.17 19.11
C LEU A 270 -10.67 5.09 19.42
N GLY A 271 -10.37 4.14 20.31
CA GLY A 271 -11.26 3.04 20.69
C GLY A 271 -11.26 1.85 19.72
N LEU A 272 -10.26 1.75 18.84
CA LEU A 272 -10.13 0.68 17.84
C LEU A 272 -9.30 -0.52 18.34
N VAL A 273 -8.59 -0.38 19.45
CA VAL A 273 -7.68 -1.39 20.01
C VAL A 273 -8.24 -1.90 21.32
N ASP A 274 -8.50 -3.20 21.40
CA ASP A 274 -8.97 -3.89 22.60
C ASP A 274 -7.84 -4.09 23.65
N ASN A 275 -8.19 -4.65 24.80
CA ASN A 275 -7.23 -4.86 25.88
C ASN A 275 -6.20 -5.93 25.55
N VAL A 276 -6.55 -6.96 24.78
CA VAL A 276 -5.62 -8.05 24.44
C VAL A 276 -4.51 -7.52 23.52
N ARG A 277 -4.91 -6.80 22.48
CA ARG A 277 -3.95 -6.18 21.55
C ARG A 277 -3.11 -5.11 22.24
N TRP A 278 -3.71 -4.32 23.10
CA TRP A 278 -3.02 -3.29 23.85
C TRP A 278 -1.94 -3.87 24.75
N GLN A 279 -2.26 -4.88 25.54
CA GLN A 279 -1.31 -5.53 26.44
C GLN A 279 -0.13 -6.18 25.68
N ALA A 280 -0.42 -6.87 24.58
CA ALA A 280 0.64 -7.45 23.75
C ALA A 280 1.56 -6.36 23.15
N PHE A 281 0.98 -5.23 22.73
CA PHE A 281 1.75 -4.08 22.25
C PHE A 281 2.65 -3.48 23.31
N GLU A 282 2.13 -3.26 24.52
CA GLU A 282 2.92 -2.72 25.66
C GLU A 282 4.10 -3.65 25.97
N THR A 283 3.84 -4.96 26.08
CA THR A 283 4.88 -5.97 26.33
C THR A 283 5.97 -5.91 25.25
N LYS A 284 5.60 -5.87 23.99
CA LYS A 284 6.58 -5.77 22.86
C LYS A 284 7.37 -4.46 22.94
N ARG A 285 6.69 -3.33 23.13
CA ARG A 285 7.31 -2.00 23.22
C ARG A 285 8.32 -1.91 24.36
N GLU A 286 7.94 -2.37 25.55
CA GLU A 286 8.82 -2.41 26.71
C GLU A 286 10.03 -3.32 26.48
N ALA A 287 9.83 -4.49 25.88
CA ALA A 287 10.92 -5.38 25.54
C ALA A 287 11.93 -4.76 24.57
N ILE A 288 11.45 -4.03 23.55
CA ILE A 288 12.31 -3.28 22.61
C ILE A 288 13.15 -2.23 23.36
N ILE A 289 12.52 -1.42 24.23
CA ILE A 289 13.20 -0.38 25.00
C ILE A 289 14.26 -0.98 25.93
N ASN A 290 13.88 -2.04 26.67
CA ASN A 290 14.78 -2.71 27.60
C ASN A 290 15.97 -3.33 26.88
N LEU A 291 15.76 -3.97 25.73
CA LEU A 291 16.85 -4.53 24.93
C LEU A 291 17.79 -3.44 24.41
N GLN A 292 17.26 -2.34 23.88
CA GLN A 292 18.10 -1.22 23.41
C GLN A 292 18.94 -0.64 24.54
N ASP A 293 18.35 -0.42 25.71
CA ASP A 293 19.07 0.09 26.88
C ASP A 293 20.13 -0.90 27.41
N GLY A 294 19.84 -2.20 27.36
CA GLY A 294 20.80 -3.23 27.72
C GLY A 294 21.97 -3.28 26.75
N LEU A 295 21.70 -3.33 25.45
CA LEU A 295 22.73 -3.33 24.41
C LEU A 295 23.61 -2.06 24.42
N LYS A 296 23.05 -0.92 24.81
CA LYS A 296 23.80 0.33 24.98
C LYS A 296 24.76 0.29 26.17
N LYS A 297 24.42 -0.44 27.23
CA LYS A 297 25.23 -0.53 28.45
C LYS A 297 26.30 -1.60 28.36
N LYS A 298 26.11 -2.65 27.58
CA LYS A 298 27.10 -3.74 27.40
C LYS A 298 28.13 -3.32 26.34
N TRP A 299 29.42 -3.34 26.71
CA TRP A 299 30.55 -2.96 25.88
C TRP A 299 31.46 -4.14 25.60
N ILE A 300 31.98 -4.23 24.40
CA ILE A 300 33.07 -5.13 24.03
C ILE A 300 34.37 -4.31 24.02
N ARG A 301 35.34 -4.77 24.78
CA ARG A 301 36.68 -4.15 24.85
C ARG A 301 37.59 -4.72 23.80
N VAL A 302 38.48 -3.90 23.26
CA VAL A 302 39.56 -4.34 22.36
C VAL A 302 40.44 -5.36 23.10
N GLU A 303 40.93 -6.39 22.39
CA GLU A 303 41.76 -7.45 22.92
C GLU A 303 41.10 -8.40 23.96
N SER A 304 39.76 -8.34 24.10
CA SER A 304 39.00 -9.31 24.89
C SER A 304 38.68 -10.58 24.08
N GLU A 305 38.33 -11.66 24.78
CA GLU A 305 37.84 -12.89 24.14
C GLU A 305 36.56 -12.60 23.33
N GLU A 306 35.70 -11.71 23.85
CA GLU A 306 34.49 -11.25 23.14
C GLU A 306 34.84 -10.53 21.83
N ALA A 307 35.92 -9.73 21.78
CA ALA A 307 36.39 -9.07 20.57
C ALA A 307 36.90 -10.07 19.52
N ALA A 308 37.64 -11.11 19.95
CA ALA A 308 38.11 -12.18 19.07
C ALA A 308 36.93 -12.98 18.48
N LEU A 309 35.90 -13.27 19.28
CA LEU A 309 34.69 -13.93 18.83
C LEU A 309 33.88 -13.04 17.85
N ALA A 310 33.78 -11.73 18.14
CA ALA A 310 33.15 -10.75 17.28
C ALA A 310 33.85 -10.67 15.91
N GLU A 311 35.15 -10.70 15.85
CA GLU A 311 35.94 -10.76 14.61
C GLU A 311 35.63 -12.04 13.81
N GLN A 312 35.51 -13.20 14.47
CA GLN A 312 35.11 -14.45 13.81
C GLN A 312 33.71 -14.36 13.19
N PHE A 313 32.78 -13.69 13.86
CA PHE A 313 31.41 -13.57 13.38
C PHE A 313 31.24 -12.61 12.18
N TRP A 314 31.99 -11.50 12.20
CA TRP A 314 31.77 -10.40 11.25
C TRP A 314 32.97 -10.06 10.37
N GLY A 315 34.10 -10.80 10.53
CA GLY A 315 35.26 -10.73 9.64
C GLY A 315 36.12 -9.48 9.76
N ASN A 316 35.83 -8.60 10.73
CA ASN A 316 36.57 -7.35 10.94
C ASN A 316 36.99 -7.21 12.43
N PRO A 317 38.28 -6.87 12.72
CA PRO A 317 38.73 -6.65 14.08
C PRO A 317 38.09 -5.41 14.70
N LEU A 318 37.91 -5.44 16.01
CA LEU A 318 37.41 -4.30 16.77
C LEU A 318 38.55 -3.32 17.02
N LEU A 319 38.59 -2.18 16.32
CA LEU A 319 39.65 -1.18 16.43
C LEU A 319 39.56 -0.30 17.68
N LYS A 320 38.37 -0.19 18.25
CA LYS A 320 38.06 0.56 19.49
C LYS A 320 36.92 -0.14 20.21
N GLU A 321 36.87 0.05 21.53
CA GLU A 321 35.73 -0.43 22.31
C GLU A 321 34.41 0.15 21.78
N ALA A 322 33.35 -0.64 21.79
CA ALA A 322 32.06 -0.25 21.31
C ALA A 322 30.95 -0.96 22.11
N SER A 323 29.82 -0.27 22.28
CA SER A 323 28.63 -0.92 22.84
C SER A 323 28.01 -1.87 21.83
N LEU A 324 27.27 -2.88 22.29
CA LEU A 324 26.57 -3.81 21.40
C LEU A 324 25.61 -3.05 20.47
N LEU A 325 24.96 -1.99 20.94
CA LEU A 325 24.08 -1.17 20.12
C LEU A 325 24.83 -0.40 19.01
N GLU A 326 26.08 0.05 19.28
CA GLU A 326 26.91 0.68 18.24
C GLU A 326 27.39 -0.34 17.21
N LEU A 327 27.73 -1.56 17.64
CA LEU A 327 28.09 -2.66 16.73
C LEU A 327 26.92 -3.03 15.82
N LEU A 328 25.70 -3.10 16.35
CA LEU A 328 24.49 -3.45 15.59
C LEU A 328 24.19 -2.47 14.45
N ARG A 329 24.74 -1.25 14.49
CA ARG A 329 24.61 -0.28 13.38
C ARG A 329 25.40 -0.64 12.14
N ARG A 330 26.36 -1.57 12.25
CA ARG A 330 27.17 -2.01 11.11
C ARG A 330 26.37 -2.94 10.22
N PRO A 331 26.47 -2.82 8.88
CA PRO A 331 25.70 -3.65 7.96
C PRO A 331 25.92 -5.16 8.12
N GLU A 332 27.17 -5.54 8.43
CA GLU A 332 27.59 -6.92 8.59
C GLU A 332 27.16 -7.58 9.91
N VAL A 333 26.72 -6.80 10.89
CA VAL A 333 26.33 -7.30 12.21
C VAL A 333 24.85 -7.63 12.24
N ASP A 334 24.52 -8.88 12.52
CA ASP A 334 23.15 -9.34 12.74
C ASP A 334 22.82 -9.46 14.24
N VAL A 335 21.56 -9.28 14.57
CA VAL A 335 21.10 -9.30 15.95
C VAL A 335 21.25 -10.69 16.60
N GLN A 336 21.06 -11.76 15.86
CA GLN A 336 21.08 -13.12 16.41
C GLN A 336 22.46 -13.47 16.98
N ARG A 337 23.52 -13.22 16.20
CA ARG A 337 24.91 -13.39 16.67
C ARG A 337 25.28 -12.39 17.76
N LEU A 338 24.78 -11.15 17.66
CA LEU A 338 25.06 -10.13 18.66
C LEU A 338 24.48 -10.47 20.03
N LEU A 339 23.29 -11.09 20.08
CA LEU A 339 22.66 -11.50 21.32
C LEU A 339 23.44 -12.59 22.08
N THR A 340 24.37 -13.29 21.45
CA THR A 340 25.28 -14.24 22.18
C THR A 340 26.22 -13.52 23.14
N PHE A 341 26.45 -12.23 22.99
CA PHE A 341 27.22 -11.39 23.91
C PHE A 341 26.38 -10.72 24.99
N TYR A 342 25.05 -10.92 24.93
CA TYR A 342 24.10 -10.29 25.85
C TYR A 342 23.51 -11.32 26.82
N GLU A 343 23.56 -11.04 28.11
CA GLU A 343 22.98 -11.91 29.13
C GLU A 343 21.45 -11.96 28.95
N GLY A 344 20.89 -13.18 28.87
CA GLY A 344 19.46 -13.36 28.53
C GLY A 344 19.12 -13.16 27.06
N GLY A 345 20.10 -13.05 26.16
CA GLY A 345 19.89 -12.87 24.73
C GLY A 345 19.10 -14.00 24.05
N GLU A 346 19.22 -15.21 24.56
CA GLU A 346 18.49 -16.40 24.08
C GLU A 346 16.97 -16.30 24.32
N GLU A 347 16.53 -15.50 25.30
CA GLU A 347 15.14 -15.29 25.67
C GLU A 347 14.48 -14.12 24.89
N VAL A 348 15.27 -13.40 24.07
CA VAL A 348 14.75 -12.26 23.30
C VAL A 348 13.84 -12.74 22.19
N PRO A 349 12.54 -12.33 22.17
CA PRO A 349 11.64 -12.67 21.08
C PRO A 349 12.17 -12.18 19.74
N GLU A 350 12.05 -13.01 18.68
CA GLU A 350 12.52 -12.71 17.33
C GLU A 350 12.08 -11.32 16.85
N GLN A 351 10.78 -11.00 16.96
CA GLN A 351 10.22 -9.69 16.57
C GLN A 351 10.82 -8.50 17.33
N VAL A 352 11.27 -8.70 18.56
CA VAL A 352 11.94 -7.67 19.37
C VAL A 352 13.35 -7.44 18.87
N GLY A 353 14.11 -8.54 18.67
CA GLY A 353 15.47 -8.49 18.14
C GLY A 353 15.53 -7.82 16.77
N GLU A 354 14.69 -8.27 15.82
CA GLU A 354 14.59 -7.69 14.50
C GLU A 354 14.28 -6.20 14.54
N GLN A 355 13.32 -5.78 15.39
CA GLN A 355 12.94 -4.39 15.48
C GLN A 355 14.08 -3.52 16.03
N VAL A 356 14.85 -4.01 17.01
CA VAL A 356 16.02 -3.30 17.54
C VAL A 356 17.13 -3.21 16.49
N GLU A 357 17.37 -4.26 15.71
CA GLU A 357 18.31 -4.23 14.60
C GLU A 357 17.95 -3.19 13.55
N ILE A 358 16.70 -3.20 13.08
CA ILE A 358 16.21 -2.26 12.08
C ILE A 358 16.33 -0.82 12.59
N GLN A 359 15.91 -0.55 13.83
CA GLN A 359 16.00 0.78 14.41
C GLN A 359 17.45 1.24 14.56
N ALA A 360 18.37 0.37 14.94
CA ALA A 360 19.80 0.70 15.08
C ALA A 360 20.43 1.04 13.72
N LYS A 361 20.20 0.21 12.69
CA LYS A 361 20.74 0.41 11.34
C LYS A 361 20.18 1.64 10.63
N TYR A 362 18.91 1.94 10.83
CA TYR A 362 18.23 3.08 10.18
C TYR A 362 18.26 4.37 11.00
N ALA A 363 18.80 4.37 12.23
CA ALA A 363 18.74 5.52 13.14
C ALA A 363 19.14 6.87 12.50
N GLY A 364 20.27 6.88 11.79
CA GLY A 364 20.76 8.11 11.15
C GLY A 364 19.86 8.64 10.02
N TYR A 365 19.28 7.73 9.26
CA TYR A 365 18.35 8.09 8.17
C TYR A 365 17.00 8.58 8.72
N ILE A 366 16.50 7.95 9.77
CA ILE A 366 15.24 8.33 10.44
C ILE A 366 15.34 9.74 11.00
N VAL A 367 16.44 10.09 11.67
CA VAL A 367 16.65 11.44 12.22
C VAL A 367 16.66 12.50 11.12
N ARG A 368 17.31 12.24 9.99
CA ARG A 368 17.30 13.15 8.83
C ARG A 368 15.90 13.33 8.28
N GLN A 369 15.19 12.23 8.06
CA GLN A 369 13.83 12.28 7.54
C GLN A 369 12.88 12.99 8.50
N GLN A 370 13.00 12.80 9.80
CA GLN A 370 12.21 13.53 10.81
C GLN A 370 12.45 15.02 10.74
N THR A 371 13.71 15.44 10.57
CA THR A 371 14.04 16.86 10.39
C THR A 371 13.37 17.46 9.16
N ASP A 372 13.27 16.71 8.07
CA ASP A 372 12.62 17.19 6.84
C ASP A 372 11.09 17.22 6.99
N ILE A 373 10.53 16.25 7.71
CA ILE A 373 9.11 16.25 8.10
C ILE A 373 8.78 17.49 8.91
N ASP A 374 9.55 17.78 9.96
CA ASP A 374 9.31 18.91 10.86
C ASP A 374 9.35 20.26 10.12
N LYS A 375 10.22 20.38 9.11
CA LYS A 375 10.24 21.57 8.25
C LYS A 375 8.97 21.68 7.41
N THR A 376 8.52 20.57 6.83
CA THR A 376 7.32 20.52 5.96
C THR A 376 6.07 20.78 6.79
N LEU A 377 5.95 20.15 7.95
CA LEU A 377 4.78 20.24 8.82
C LEU A 377 4.52 21.65 9.37
N ARG A 378 5.53 22.52 9.43
CA ARG A 378 5.34 23.92 9.89
C ARG A 378 4.28 24.68 9.10
N TYR A 379 4.05 24.33 7.85
CA TYR A 379 3.11 25.00 6.97
C TYR A 379 1.95 24.10 6.53
N ASP A 380 2.14 22.79 6.60
CA ASP A 380 1.18 21.80 6.09
C ASP A 380 -0.16 21.82 6.86
N HIS A 381 -0.12 22.19 8.15
CA HIS A 381 -1.28 22.22 9.05
C HIS A 381 -2.06 23.53 9.05
N LEU A 382 -1.58 24.56 8.35
CA LEU A 382 -2.31 25.82 8.34
C LEU A 382 -3.69 25.60 7.70
N HIS A 383 -4.73 25.73 8.50
CA HIS A 383 -6.10 25.57 8.07
C HIS A 383 -6.51 26.68 7.10
N LEU A 384 -7.18 26.27 6.03
CA LEU A 384 -7.81 27.16 5.06
C LEU A 384 -9.31 27.23 5.39
N PRO A 385 -9.81 28.38 5.88
CA PRO A 385 -11.22 28.50 6.23
C PRO A 385 -12.14 28.20 5.03
N ASP A 386 -13.23 27.49 5.25
CA ASP A 386 -14.21 27.17 4.21
C ASP A 386 -14.79 28.42 3.54
N SER A 387 -14.85 29.54 4.28
CA SER A 387 -15.31 30.85 3.80
C SER A 387 -14.23 31.64 3.05
N LEU A 388 -13.03 31.07 2.81
CA LEU A 388 -11.95 31.78 2.15
C LEU A 388 -12.31 32.13 0.70
N ASP A 389 -12.35 33.44 0.40
CA ASP A 389 -12.46 33.89 -0.98
C ASP A 389 -11.08 33.95 -1.65
N TYR A 390 -10.81 32.98 -2.50
CA TYR A 390 -9.56 32.90 -3.24
C TYR A 390 -9.36 34.01 -4.28
N ASN A 391 -10.44 34.70 -4.71
CA ASN A 391 -10.29 35.89 -5.59
C ASN A 391 -9.74 37.10 -4.83
N GLY A 392 -9.98 37.15 -3.54
CA GLY A 392 -9.45 38.23 -2.67
C GLY A 392 -7.97 38.09 -2.31
N VAL A 393 -7.30 37.00 -2.73
CA VAL A 393 -5.86 36.80 -2.47
C VAL A 393 -5.03 37.44 -3.56
N PRO A 394 -4.33 38.56 -3.27
CA PRO A 394 -3.56 39.31 -4.27
C PRO A 394 -2.44 38.47 -4.88
N GLY A 395 -2.34 38.46 -6.22
CA GLY A 395 -1.26 37.80 -6.95
C GLY A 395 -1.51 36.35 -7.31
N LEU A 396 -2.63 35.76 -6.91
CA LEU A 396 -3.03 34.43 -7.43
C LEU A 396 -3.47 34.53 -8.90
N SER A 397 -3.03 33.58 -9.71
CA SER A 397 -3.56 33.48 -11.09
C SER A 397 -5.01 32.99 -11.08
N ASN A 398 -5.75 33.35 -12.15
CA ASN A 398 -7.13 32.90 -12.31
C ASN A 398 -7.25 31.36 -12.29
N GLU A 399 -6.31 30.65 -12.91
CA GLU A 399 -6.26 29.19 -12.93
C GLU A 399 -6.14 28.62 -11.52
N VAL A 400 -5.20 29.13 -10.73
CA VAL A 400 -4.96 28.72 -9.33
C VAL A 400 -6.20 28.99 -8.48
N SER A 401 -6.80 30.18 -8.60
CA SER A 401 -8.03 30.54 -7.89
C SER A 401 -9.20 29.60 -8.23
N GLN A 402 -9.37 29.25 -9.51
CA GLN A 402 -10.40 28.29 -9.94
C GLN A 402 -10.19 26.91 -9.37
N LYS A 403 -8.94 26.39 -9.39
CA LYS A 403 -8.60 25.08 -8.81
C LYS A 403 -8.86 25.02 -7.30
N LEU A 404 -8.45 26.04 -6.57
CA LEU A 404 -8.70 26.17 -5.13
C LEU A 404 -10.19 26.23 -4.78
N LYS A 405 -10.98 26.97 -5.57
CA LYS A 405 -12.43 27.05 -5.41
C LYS A 405 -13.12 25.72 -5.69
N ALA A 406 -12.69 25.00 -6.74
CA ALA A 406 -13.26 23.71 -7.13
C ALA A 406 -12.97 22.62 -6.12
N GLN A 407 -11.78 22.62 -5.51
CA GLN A 407 -11.35 21.54 -4.63
C GLN A 407 -11.56 21.83 -3.15
N ARG A 408 -11.60 23.12 -2.74
CA ARG A 408 -11.77 23.53 -1.34
C ARG A 408 -10.84 22.75 -0.38
N PRO A 409 -9.51 22.87 -0.52
CA PRO A 409 -8.58 22.17 0.35
C PRO A 409 -8.72 22.69 1.80
N GLU A 410 -8.66 21.76 2.77
CA GLU A 410 -8.80 22.08 4.20
C GLU A 410 -7.53 22.72 4.79
N THR A 411 -6.35 22.42 4.18
CA THR A 411 -5.06 22.92 4.66
C THR A 411 -4.19 23.46 3.53
N LEU A 412 -3.21 24.29 3.90
CA LEU A 412 -2.23 24.81 2.96
C LEU A 412 -1.38 23.71 2.33
N GLY A 413 -1.09 22.65 3.08
CA GLY A 413 -0.43 21.46 2.56
C GLY A 413 -1.23 20.73 1.49
N GLN A 414 -2.53 20.54 1.70
CA GLN A 414 -3.41 20.00 0.66
C GLN A 414 -3.41 20.89 -0.58
N ALA A 415 -3.54 22.21 -0.39
CA ALA A 415 -3.47 23.16 -1.50
C ALA A 415 -2.17 22.99 -2.30
N SER A 416 -1.03 22.78 -1.65
CA SER A 416 0.27 22.62 -2.32
C SER A 416 0.37 21.37 -3.19
N ARG A 417 -0.42 20.32 -2.91
CA ARG A 417 -0.43 19.05 -3.62
C ARG A 417 -1.42 19.00 -4.79
N ILE A 418 -2.24 20.02 -4.95
CA ILE A 418 -3.16 20.15 -6.09
C ILE A 418 -2.34 20.28 -7.39
N PRO A 419 -2.62 19.49 -8.44
CA PRO A 419 -1.92 19.57 -9.70
C PRO A 419 -1.93 20.98 -10.30
N GLY A 420 -0.73 21.52 -10.59
CA GLY A 420 -0.55 22.86 -11.14
C GLY A 420 -0.46 23.99 -10.10
N MET A 421 -0.42 23.68 -8.81
CA MET A 421 -0.05 24.65 -7.78
C MET A 421 1.46 24.93 -7.83
N THR A 422 1.82 26.19 -7.64
CA THR A 422 3.21 26.63 -7.62
C THR A 422 3.67 27.04 -6.20
N PRO A 423 4.97 26.93 -5.88
CA PRO A 423 5.48 27.42 -4.59
C PRO A 423 5.17 28.91 -4.34
N ALA A 424 5.12 29.72 -5.40
CA ALA A 424 4.75 31.13 -5.32
C ALA A 424 3.29 31.31 -4.86
N ALA A 425 2.35 30.53 -5.42
CA ALA A 425 0.94 30.55 -5.02
C ALA A 425 0.75 30.17 -3.55
N ILE A 426 1.46 29.14 -3.08
CA ILE A 426 1.45 28.72 -1.68
C ILE A 426 2.00 29.82 -0.75
N SER A 427 3.08 30.48 -1.16
CA SER A 427 3.63 31.62 -0.41
C SER A 427 2.65 32.80 -0.30
N LEU A 428 1.91 33.10 -1.37
CA LEU A 428 0.88 34.14 -1.36
C LEU A 428 -0.28 33.79 -0.41
N LEU A 429 -0.75 32.54 -0.44
CA LEU A 429 -1.78 32.06 0.51
C LEU A 429 -1.29 32.16 1.95
N LEU A 430 -0.05 31.74 2.23
CA LEU A 430 0.56 31.82 3.55
C LEU A 430 0.61 33.25 4.09
N VAL A 431 1.05 34.19 3.25
CA VAL A 431 1.12 35.63 3.61
C VAL A 431 -0.28 36.19 3.86
N TYR A 432 -1.24 35.82 3.02
CA TYR A 432 -2.63 36.28 3.16
C TYR A 432 -3.28 35.78 4.45
N LEU A 433 -3.09 34.47 4.78
CA LEU A 433 -3.58 33.91 6.03
C LEU A 433 -3.00 34.56 7.27
N LYS A 434 -1.67 34.81 7.28
CA LYS A 434 -1.01 35.50 8.38
C LYS A 434 -1.52 36.94 8.59
N LYS A 435 -1.84 37.66 7.50
CA LYS A 435 -2.42 38.98 7.57
C LYS A 435 -3.85 39.03 8.11
N LYS A 436 -4.63 37.95 7.89
CA LYS A 436 -5.99 37.84 8.44
C LYS A 436 -6.05 37.37 9.89
N SER A 437 -4.99 36.73 10.38
CA SER A 437 -4.85 36.26 11.77
C SER A 437 -4.19 37.27 12.70
N ALA A 438 -3.65 38.37 12.15
CA ALA A 438 -3.11 39.53 12.88
C ALA A 438 -4.14 40.66 12.94
#